data_c9ceb140ff84c4ac10b855251bdb6048
#
_entry.id   c9ceb140ff84c4ac10b855251bdb6048
#
_cell.length_a   1.000
_cell.length_b   1.000
_cell.length_c   1.000
_cell.angle_alpha   90.00
_cell.angle_beta   90.00
_cell.angle_gamma   90.00
#
_symmetry.space_group_name_H-M   'P 1'
#
loop_
_entity.id
_entity.type
_entity.pdbx_description
1 polymer ?
#
loop_
_entity_poly.entity_id
_entity_poly.type
_entity_poly.pdbx_seq_one_letter_code
_entity_poly.pdbx_strand_id
1 'polypeptide(L)'
;AIYLILGFCGFYERWFANGPAGITVEKKYWLIRLCIIFLVEITIFWIGMISVYLTSQQLGIRWRVLGLICGWIPIAHLVMLHIIIRTVRREVKFEKLRAKRNAARADAQICKTKYPILMVHGVFFRDFEHLNYWGRIPAELMENGAKIYYGNHNSAAAVRDSAKELETRIRQIARETGCEKVNVIAHSKGGLDTRAAIALTSAGDYIASLTTINTPHRGCEFADYLLENIPEAQQKAIEKAYNAGAEKLGDTNPDFMAAVHDLTSTNCAEFNEEVKDAPGIYYQSFGSKLNRPSSGRFPLNLSYLLVKRFDGPNDGLVGEKSFAWGEDYQFLTVKGKRGISHGDVIDLNREDIPGFDVREFYVQLVSKLKERGL
;
A
#
# COMPACT_ATOMS: atom_id res chain seq x y z
N ALA A 1 -36.70 -8.11 -5.05
CA ALA A 1 -37.10 -9.51 -5.34
C ALA A 1 -38.22 -10.01 -4.44
N ILE A 2 -38.09 -9.94 -3.09
CA ILE A 2 -39.12 -10.41 -2.14
C ILE A 2 -40.43 -9.63 -2.30
N TYR A 3 -40.38 -8.31 -2.45
CA TYR A 3 -41.57 -7.49 -2.65
C TYR A 3 -42.26 -7.71 -4.02
N LEU A 4 -41.50 -8.04 -5.06
CA LEU A 4 -42.02 -8.45 -6.36
C LEU A 4 -42.75 -9.79 -6.23
N ILE A 5 -42.21 -10.78 -5.53
CA ILE A 5 -42.80 -12.07 -5.32
C ILE A 5 -44.10 -11.96 -4.47
N LEU A 6 -44.04 -11.19 -3.36
CA LEU A 6 -45.21 -10.97 -2.51
C LEU A 6 -46.31 -10.17 -3.23
N GLY A 7 -45.91 -9.18 -4.05
CA GLY A 7 -46.83 -8.46 -4.92
C GLY A 7 -47.46 -9.34 -5.97
N PHE A 8 -46.71 -10.28 -6.56
CA PHE A 8 -47.21 -11.23 -7.56
C PHE A 8 -48.16 -12.27 -6.94
N CYS A 9 -47.84 -12.81 -5.75
CA CYS A 9 -48.71 -13.71 -5.02
C CYS A 9 -50.03 -13.06 -4.62
N GLY A 10 -49.99 -11.83 -4.06
CA GLY A 10 -51.21 -11.08 -3.73
C GLY A 10 -52.05 -10.68 -4.92
N PHE A 11 -51.44 -10.52 -6.11
CA PHE A 11 -52.14 -10.31 -7.37
C PHE A 11 -52.83 -11.60 -7.86
N TYR A 12 -52.14 -12.72 -7.77
CA TYR A 12 -52.65 -14.02 -8.19
C TYR A 12 -53.91 -14.44 -7.41
N GLU A 13 -53.85 -14.29 -6.07
CA GLU A 13 -55.00 -14.57 -5.21
C GLU A 13 -56.21 -13.69 -5.49
N ARG A 14 -56.02 -12.38 -5.73
CA ARG A 14 -57.15 -11.46 -6.05
C ARG A 14 -57.67 -11.59 -7.46
N TRP A 15 -56.81 -12.00 -8.41
CA TRP A 15 -57.23 -12.24 -9.82
C TRP A 15 -58.17 -13.41 -9.91
N PHE A 16 -57.96 -14.45 -9.16
CA PHE A 16 -58.83 -15.65 -9.18
C PHE A 16 -60.02 -15.56 -8.25
N ALA A 17 -60.00 -14.70 -7.21
CA ALA A 17 -61.13 -14.59 -6.25
C ALA A 17 -62.32 -13.73 -6.73
N ASN A 18 -62.14 -12.76 -7.64
CA ASN A 18 -63.13 -11.71 -7.92
C ASN A 18 -63.70 -11.64 -9.37
N GLY A 19 -63.67 -12.63 -10.21
CA GLY A 19 -64.35 -12.64 -11.52
C GLY A 19 -64.18 -11.40 -12.45
N PRO A 20 -64.70 -11.43 -13.68
CA PRO A 20 -64.31 -10.45 -14.76
C PRO A 20 -64.79 -9.02 -14.65
N ALA A 21 -65.70 -8.65 -13.75
CA ALA A 21 -66.31 -7.29 -13.74
C ALA A 21 -65.54 -6.23 -12.91
N GLY A 22 -64.64 -6.63 -11.99
CA GLY A 22 -63.82 -5.74 -11.19
C GLY A 22 -62.44 -5.41 -11.76
N ILE A 23 -62.09 -5.96 -12.90
CA ILE A 23 -60.74 -6.03 -13.45
C ILE A 23 -60.11 -4.72 -13.88
N THR A 24 -60.87 -3.74 -14.29
CA THR A 24 -60.35 -2.49 -14.89
C THR A 24 -59.77 -1.51 -13.91
N VAL A 25 -60.40 -1.32 -12.76
CA VAL A 25 -59.92 -0.39 -11.72
C VAL A 25 -58.76 -1.05 -10.93
N GLU A 26 -58.86 -2.35 -10.62
CA GLU A 26 -57.81 -3.10 -9.96
C GLU A 26 -56.56 -3.21 -10.83
N LYS A 27 -56.66 -3.42 -12.16
CA LYS A 27 -55.52 -3.43 -13.08
C LYS A 27 -54.73 -2.13 -13.03
N LYS A 28 -55.39 -0.97 -12.99
CA LYS A 28 -54.77 0.33 -12.92
C LYS A 28 -54.00 0.51 -11.62
N TYR A 29 -54.54 0.12 -10.49
CA TYR A 29 -53.86 0.20 -9.20
C TYR A 29 -52.71 -0.79 -9.09
N TRP A 30 -52.83 -1.96 -9.68
CA TRP A 30 -51.77 -2.95 -9.73
C TRP A 30 -50.58 -2.47 -10.59
N LEU A 31 -50.84 -1.87 -11.74
CA LEU A 31 -49.83 -1.29 -12.62
C LEU A 31 -49.08 -0.14 -11.90
N ILE A 32 -49.82 0.72 -11.21
CA ILE A 32 -49.20 1.78 -10.39
C ILE A 32 -48.28 1.24 -9.29
N ARG A 33 -48.72 0.17 -8.60
CA ARG A 33 -47.91 -0.52 -7.57
C ARG A 33 -46.64 -1.10 -8.18
N LEU A 34 -46.72 -1.78 -9.30
CA LEU A 34 -45.57 -2.29 -10.03
C LEU A 34 -44.61 -1.18 -10.44
N CYS A 35 -45.13 -0.08 -10.98
CA CYS A 35 -44.30 1.07 -11.33
C CYS A 35 -43.59 1.65 -10.11
N ILE A 36 -44.27 1.79 -8.97
CA ILE A 36 -43.68 2.26 -7.74
C ILE A 36 -42.60 1.30 -7.23
N ILE A 37 -42.87 -0.01 -7.20
CA ILE A 37 -41.88 -1.03 -6.80
C ILE A 37 -40.67 -0.97 -7.70
N PHE A 38 -40.89 -0.92 -9.02
CA PHE A 38 -39.78 -0.84 -9.99
C PHE A 38 -38.95 0.44 -9.85
N LEU A 39 -39.61 1.59 -9.58
CA LEU A 39 -38.94 2.86 -9.34
C LEU A 39 -38.09 2.80 -8.05
N VAL A 40 -38.60 2.22 -6.99
CA VAL A 40 -37.88 2.02 -5.72
C VAL A 40 -36.69 1.09 -5.92
N GLU A 41 -36.87 -0.06 -6.56
CA GLU A 41 -35.80 -1.04 -6.85
C GLU A 41 -34.69 -0.42 -7.71
N ILE A 42 -35.05 0.33 -8.77
CA ILE A 42 -34.09 1.04 -9.63
C ILE A 42 -33.32 2.09 -8.83
N THR A 43 -34.02 2.85 -7.99
CA THR A 43 -33.38 3.88 -7.15
C THR A 43 -32.39 3.26 -6.19
N ILE A 44 -32.75 2.19 -5.46
CA ILE A 44 -31.87 1.47 -4.55
C ILE A 44 -30.68 0.87 -5.31
N PHE A 45 -30.92 0.29 -6.49
CA PHE A 45 -29.85 -0.26 -7.33
C PHE A 45 -28.83 0.81 -7.71
N TRP A 46 -29.28 1.99 -8.19
CA TRP A 46 -28.38 3.05 -8.61
C TRP A 46 -27.66 3.71 -7.44
N ILE A 47 -28.31 3.90 -6.30
CA ILE A 47 -27.66 4.37 -5.07
C ILE A 47 -26.54 3.38 -4.68
N GLY A 48 -26.82 2.09 -4.70
CA GLY A 48 -25.84 1.05 -4.41
C GLY A 48 -24.68 1.04 -5.40
N MET A 49 -24.97 1.13 -6.70
CA MET A 49 -23.92 1.19 -7.74
C MET A 49 -23.05 2.44 -7.62
N ILE A 50 -23.63 3.61 -7.46
CA ILE A 50 -22.89 4.86 -7.27
C ILE A 50 -22.01 4.77 -6.02
N SER A 51 -22.57 4.28 -4.90
CA SER A 51 -21.79 4.09 -3.67
C SER A 51 -20.61 3.16 -3.89
N VAL A 52 -20.78 2.02 -4.56
CA VAL A 52 -19.69 1.10 -4.89
C VAL A 52 -18.64 1.74 -5.78
N TYR A 53 -19.05 2.50 -6.80
CA TYR A 53 -18.13 3.19 -7.70
C TYR A 53 -17.31 4.27 -7.00
N LEU A 54 -17.86 4.92 -5.99
CA LEU A 54 -17.18 5.98 -5.24
C LEU A 54 -16.29 5.42 -4.12
N THR A 55 -16.72 4.36 -3.42
CA THR A 55 -16.10 3.93 -2.16
C THR A 55 -15.25 2.67 -2.24
N SER A 56 -15.52 1.73 -3.18
CA SER A 56 -14.75 0.49 -3.26
C SER A 56 -13.30 0.74 -3.68
N GLN A 57 -12.35 0.39 -2.84
CA GLN A 57 -10.92 0.49 -3.14
C GLN A 57 -10.46 -0.64 -4.06
N GLN A 58 -11.06 -1.83 -3.93
CA GLN A 58 -10.66 -3.04 -4.66
C GLN A 58 -11.17 -3.09 -6.10
N LEU A 59 -12.20 -2.29 -6.44
CA LEU A 59 -12.77 -2.30 -7.79
C LEU A 59 -11.78 -1.81 -8.86
N GLY A 60 -10.93 -0.84 -8.49
CA GLY A 60 -9.95 -0.26 -9.41
C GLY A 60 -10.58 0.47 -10.61
N ILE A 61 -9.77 1.31 -11.27
CA ILE A 61 -10.25 2.16 -12.37
C ILE A 61 -10.68 1.36 -13.60
N ARG A 62 -9.96 0.25 -13.87
CA ARG A 62 -10.24 -0.63 -15.03
C ARG A 62 -11.67 -1.18 -14.99
N TRP A 63 -12.09 -1.73 -13.87
CA TRP A 63 -13.41 -2.34 -13.74
C TRP A 63 -14.52 -1.30 -13.66
N ARG A 64 -14.23 -0.10 -13.12
CA ARG A 64 -15.15 1.04 -13.16
C ARG A 64 -15.42 1.46 -14.61
N VAL A 65 -14.37 1.69 -15.41
CA VAL A 65 -14.50 2.08 -16.82
C VAL A 65 -15.20 1.00 -17.64
N LEU A 66 -14.77 -0.26 -17.51
CA LEU A 66 -15.42 -1.37 -18.24
C LEU A 66 -16.88 -1.55 -17.82
N GLY A 67 -17.21 -1.38 -16.54
CA GLY A 67 -18.59 -1.45 -16.07
C GLY A 67 -19.49 -0.38 -16.66
N LEU A 68 -18.97 0.86 -16.83
CA LEU A 68 -19.69 1.94 -17.50
C LEU A 68 -19.91 1.66 -18.99
N ILE A 69 -18.86 1.25 -19.71
CA ILE A 69 -18.92 0.95 -21.16
C ILE A 69 -19.84 -0.24 -21.43
N CYS A 70 -19.69 -1.33 -20.70
CA CYS A 70 -20.49 -2.54 -20.89
C CYS A 70 -21.90 -2.44 -20.32
N GLY A 71 -22.21 -1.39 -19.55
CA GLY A 71 -23.53 -1.18 -18.94
C GLY A 71 -24.68 -1.14 -19.93
N TRP A 72 -24.43 -0.75 -21.18
CA TRP A 72 -25.42 -0.67 -22.26
C TRP A 72 -25.59 -1.99 -23.05
N ILE A 73 -24.75 -3.00 -22.83
CA ILE A 73 -24.79 -4.27 -23.56
C ILE A 73 -25.35 -5.35 -22.63
N PRO A 74 -26.54 -5.91 -22.86
CA PRO A 74 -27.26 -6.76 -21.89
C PRO A 74 -26.44 -7.90 -21.28
N ILE A 75 -25.78 -8.71 -22.10
CA ILE A 75 -24.98 -9.86 -21.62
C ILE A 75 -23.69 -9.37 -20.93
N ALA A 76 -23.00 -8.41 -21.54
CA ALA A 76 -21.76 -7.84 -20.98
C ALA A 76 -22.04 -7.13 -19.64
N HIS A 77 -23.18 -6.44 -19.53
CA HIS A 77 -23.64 -5.83 -18.28
C HIS A 77 -23.74 -6.85 -17.14
N LEU A 78 -24.38 -8.00 -17.38
CA LEU A 78 -24.53 -9.04 -16.36
C LEU A 78 -23.18 -9.62 -15.91
N VAL A 79 -22.26 -9.83 -16.86
CA VAL A 79 -20.89 -10.28 -16.55
C VAL A 79 -20.16 -9.24 -15.71
N MET A 80 -20.23 -7.95 -16.08
CA MET A 80 -19.60 -6.88 -15.33
C MET A 80 -20.21 -6.72 -13.94
N LEU A 81 -21.53 -6.76 -13.82
CA LEU A 81 -22.24 -6.73 -12.55
C LEU A 81 -21.80 -7.88 -11.64
N HIS A 82 -21.65 -9.09 -12.17
CA HIS A 82 -21.12 -10.23 -11.42
C HIS A 82 -19.70 -9.97 -10.90
N ILE A 83 -18.79 -9.42 -11.74
CA ILE A 83 -17.42 -9.10 -11.36
C ILE A 83 -17.41 -8.04 -10.25
N ILE A 84 -18.19 -6.97 -10.40
CA ILE A 84 -18.31 -5.90 -9.41
C ILE A 84 -18.81 -6.46 -8.08
N ILE A 85 -19.94 -7.18 -8.08
CA ILE A 85 -20.51 -7.78 -6.87
C ILE A 85 -19.51 -8.72 -6.19
N ARG A 86 -18.82 -9.57 -6.96
CA ARG A 86 -17.83 -10.51 -6.41
C ARG A 86 -16.66 -9.77 -5.76
N THR A 87 -16.17 -8.70 -6.39
CA THR A 87 -15.06 -7.89 -5.89
C THR A 87 -15.45 -7.22 -4.58
N VAL A 88 -16.57 -6.51 -4.57
CA VAL A 88 -17.06 -5.78 -3.37
C VAL A 88 -17.41 -6.74 -2.22
N ARG A 89 -18.01 -7.89 -2.51
CA ARG A 89 -18.29 -8.92 -1.47
C ARG A 89 -16.99 -9.41 -0.80
N ARG A 90 -15.90 -9.58 -1.57
CA ARG A 90 -14.59 -9.96 -1.02
C ARG A 90 -14.04 -8.85 -0.14
N GLU A 91 -14.06 -7.62 -0.63
CA GLU A 91 -13.63 -6.43 0.11
C GLU A 91 -14.40 -6.29 1.45
N VAL A 92 -15.73 -6.32 1.41
CA VAL A 92 -16.57 -6.25 2.62
C VAL A 92 -16.29 -7.39 3.59
N LYS A 93 -16.11 -8.62 3.07
CA LYS A 93 -15.76 -9.77 3.92
C LYS A 93 -14.40 -9.57 4.61
N PHE A 94 -13.41 -9.11 3.86
CA PHE A 94 -12.07 -8.84 4.37
C PHE A 94 -12.09 -7.76 5.46
N GLU A 95 -12.74 -6.62 5.19
CA GLU A 95 -12.86 -5.52 6.15
C GLU A 95 -13.64 -5.91 7.42
N LYS A 96 -14.71 -6.71 7.30
CA LYS A 96 -15.44 -7.23 8.47
C LYS A 96 -14.59 -8.16 9.34
N LEU A 97 -13.77 -9.03 8.71
CA LEU A 97 -12.89 -9.92 9.46
C LEU A 97 -11.77 -9.12 10.16
N ARG A 98 -11.22 -8.10 9.51
CA ARG A 98 -10.25 -7.17 10.06
C ARG A 98 -10.84 -6.42 11.26
N ALA A 99 -12.00 -5.79 11.10
CA ALA A 99 -12.67 -5.05 12.16
C ALA A 99 -12.97 -5.96 13.38
N LYS A 100 -13.42 -7.20 13.14
CA LYS A 100 -13.65 -8.17 14.21
C LYS A 100 -12.36 -8.53 14.96
N ARG A 101 -11.25 -8.72 14.23
CA ARG A 101 -9.92 -9.01 14.78
C ARG A 101 -9.43 -7.85 15.63
N ASN A 102 -9.52 -6.61 15.14
CA ASN A 102 -9.10 -5.42 15.88
C ASN A 102 -9.96 -5.21 17.14
N ALA A 103 -11.30 -5.37 17.04
CA ALA A 103 -12.18 -5.29 18.21
C ALA A 103 -11.82 -6.33 19.29
N ALA A 104 -11.45 -7.55 18.90
CA ALA A 104 -11.08 -8.61 19.84
C ALA A 104 -9.75 -8.36 20.57
N ARG A 105 -8.89 -7.48 20.06
CA ARG A 105 -7.57 -7.15 20.64
C ARG A 105 -7.44 -5.68 21.08
N ALA A 106 -8.52 -4.92 21.03
CA ALA A 106 -8.50 -3.48 21.30
C ALA A 106 -7.90 -3.14 22.68
N ASP A 107 -8.29 -3.86 23.73
CA ASP A 107 -7.80 -3.64 25.08
C ASP A 107 -6.32 -4.02 25.24
N ALA A 108 -5.81 -4.95 24.45
CA ALA A 108 -4.43 -5.42 24.52
C ALA A 108 -3.42 -4.40 24.00
N GLN A 109 -3.87 -3.43 23.16
CA GLN A 109 -3.01 -2.38 22.58
C GLN A 109 -1.68 -2.92 22.08
N ILE A 110 -1.74 -3.98 21.24
CA ILE A 110 -0.57 -4.81 20.88
C ILE A 110 0.54 -4.07 20.16
N CYS A 111 0.23 -2.90 19.57
CA CYS A 111 1.22 -2.02 18.95
C CYS A 111 1.67 -0.86 19.82
N LYS A 112 1.29 -0.82 21.11
CA LYS A 112 1.75 0.19 22.06
C LYS A 112 3.17 -0.17 22.52
N THR A 113 4.16 0.23 21.73
CA THR A 113 5.59 0.06 21.99
C THR A 113 6.08 1.03 23.05
N LYS A 114 7.25 0.74 23.66
CA LYS A 114 7.92 1.65 24.58
C LYS A 114 8.32 2.95 23.91
N TYR A 115 8.85 2.87 22.70
CA TYR A 115 9.27 3.99 21.89
C TYR A 115 8.32 4.20 20.70
N PRO A 116 8.06 5.45 20.29
CA PRO A 116 7.21 5.72 19.13
C PRO A 116 7.81 5.15 17.84
N ILE A 117 6.95 4.90 16.87
CA ILE A 117 7.35 4.40 15.55
C ILE A 117 7.61 5.60 14.62
N LEU A 118 8.81 5.65 14.03
CA LEU A 118 9.15 6.56 12.96
C LEU A 118 9.11 5.81 11.62
N MET A 119 8.23 6.23 10.72
CA MET A 119 8.12 5.67 9.38
C MET A 119 8.94 6.51 8.40
N VAL A 120 9.87 5.87 7.68
CA VAL A 120 10.82 6.51 6.75
C VAL A 120 10.57 6.00 5.34
N HIS A 121 10.09 6.88 4.47
CA HIS A 121 9.78 6.55 3.07
C HIS A 121 11.05 6.36 2.22
N GLY A 122 10.88 5.79 1.02
CA GLY A 122 11.94 5.66 0.01
C GLY A 122 11.94 6.81 -1.00
N VAL A 123 12.53 6.54 -2.19
CA VAL A 123 12.53 7.45 -3.34
C VAL A 123 11.11 7.58 -3.91
N PHE A 124 10.82 8.65 -4.62
CA PHE A 124 9.64 8.97 -5.44
C PHE A 124 8.46 9.62 -4.72
N PHE A 125 8.25 9.42 -3.43
CA PHE A 125 7.08 9.96 -2.75
C PHE A 125 7.45 10.46 -1.36
N ARG A 126 6.86 11.60 -0.97
CA ARG A 126 6.87 12.09 0.41
C ARG A 126 5.61 11.66 1.15
N ASP A 127 5.66 11.77 2.46
CA ASP A 127 4.50 11.60 3.32
C ASP A 127 3.63 12.86 3.26
N PHE A 128 2.60 12.85 2.41
CA PHE A 128 1.57 13.89 2.38
C PHE A 128 0.42 13.55 3.30
N GLU A 129 -0.15 14.55 3.95
CA GLU A 129 -1.30 14.39 4.84
C GLU A 129 -2.49 13.69 4.16
N HIS A 130 -2.67 13.89 2.84
CA HIS A 130 -3.76 13.30 2.05
C HIS A 130 -3.35 12.17 1.10
N LEU A 131 -2.04 12.03 0.80
CA LEU A 131 -1.48 10.98 -0.05
C LEU A 131 -0.41 10.23 0.75
N ASN A 132 -0.87 9.46 1.74
CA ASN A 132 0.02 8.71 2.61
C ASN A 132 0.78 7.64 1.82
N TYR A 133 2.10 7.74 1.82
CA TYR A 133 3.03 6.77 1.25
C TYR A 133 2.76 5.34 1.76
N TRP A 134 2.41 5.22 3.03
CA TRP A 134 2.19 3.95 3.72
C TRP A 134 0.74 3.42 3.64
N GLY A 135 -0.05 3.96 2.73
CA GLY A 135 -1.43 3.52 2.47
C GLY A 135 -2.30 3.50 3.73
N ARG A 136 -2.83 2.32 4.09
CA ARG A 136 -3.73 2.10 5.23
C ARG A 136 -2.98 1.64 6.51
N ILE A 137 -1.65 1.43 6.42
CA ILE A 137 -0.82 0.85 7.50
C ILE A 137 -0.81 1.72 8.76
N PRO A 138 -0.54 3.05 8.70
CA PRO A 138 -0.48 3.86 9.91
C PRO A 138 -1.78 3.89 10.70
N ALA A 139 -2.91 3.98 10.01
CA ALA A 139 -4.23 3.96 10.66
C ALA A 139 -4.47 2.63 11.41
N GLU A 140 -4.08 1.50 10.80
CA GLU A 140 -4.17 0.18 11.43
C GLU A 140 -3.29 0.06 12.67
N LEU A 141 -2.07 0.56 12.60
CA LEU A 141 -1.14 0.56 13.74
C LEU A 141 -1.65 1.44 14.89
N MET A 142 -2.16 2.64 14.57
CA MET A 142 -2.73 3.55 15.57
C MET A 142 -4.00 2.97 16.23
N GLU A 143 -4.86 2.30 15.48
CA GLU A 143 -6.03 1.57 16.02
C GLU A 143 -5.60 0.50 17.04
N ASN A 144 -4.40 -0.06 16.90
CA ASN A 144 -3.83 -1.05 17.81
C ASN A 144 -2.87 -0.46 18.86
N GLY A 145 -2.82 0.88 19.02
CA GLY A 145 -2.12 1.58 20.10
C GLY A 145 -0.76 2.17 19.77
N ALA A 146 -0.30 2.11 18.51
CA ALA A 146 0.98 2.72 18.13
C ALA A 146 0.92 4.24 18.10
N LYS A 147 2.06 4.89 18.42
CA LYS A 147 2.31 6.31 18.15
C LYS A 147 3.19 6.41 16.91
N ILE A 148 2.69 7.06 15.85
CA ILE A 148 3.35 7.11 14.54
C ILE A 148 3.85 8.52 14.26
N TYR A 149 5.08 8.60 13.75
CA TYR A 149 5.73 9.80 13.21
C TYR A 149 6.28 9.48 11.82
N TYR A 150 6.54 10.52 11.03
CA TYR A 150 7.05 10.40 9.66
C TYR A 150 8.39 11.12 9.53
N GLY A 151 9.26 10.57 8.68
CA GLY A 151 10.59 11.11 8.41
C GLY A 151 10.56 12.50 7.76
N ASN A 152 9.63 12.70 6.81
CA ASN A 152 9.43 13.97 6.09
C ASN A 152 10.71 14.57 5.46
N HIS A 153 11.71 13.72 5.18
CA HIS A 153 12.96 14.11 4.51
C HIS A 153 12.74 14.21 2.98
N ASN A 154 13.71 14.78 2.26
CA ASN A 154 13.64 14.86 0.81
C ASN A 154 13.75 13.47 0.18
N SER A 155 12.80 13.13 -0.70
CA SER A 155 12.70 11.79 -1.29
C SER A 155 13.76 11.53 -2.36
N ALA A 156 14.22 12.58 -3.05
CA ALA A 156 15.17 12.55 -4.15
C ALA A 156 16.54 13.12 -3.77
N ALA A 157 16.92 13.09 -2.48
CA ALA A 157 18.26 13.51 -2.04
C ALA A 157 19.22 12.31 -1.98
N ALA A 158 20.53 12.60 -2.01
CA ALA A 158 21.55 11.61 -1.72
C ALA A 158 21.37 11.01 -0.31
N VAL A 159 21.78 9.76 -0.11
CA VAL A 159 21.66 9.04 1.17
C VAL A 159 22.27 9.83 2.34
N ARG A 160 23.43 10.45 2.14
CA ARG A 160 24.12 11.22 3.19
C ARG A 160 23.39 12.51 3.58
N ASP A 161 22.71 13.15 2.65
CA ASP A 161 21.93 14.36 2.93
C ASP A 161 20.60 14.00 3.59
N SER A 162 19.92 12.95 3.11
CA SER A 162 18.76 12.37 3.79
C SER A 162 19.08 11.98 5.24
N ALA A 163 20.28 11.46 5.50
CA ALA A 163 20.74 11.11 6.86
C ALA A 163 20.76 12.31 7.83
N LYS A 164 21.24 13.48 7.38
CA LYS A 164 21.26 14.72 8.18
C LYS A 164 19.84 15.24 8.47
N GLU A 165 18.96 15.15 7.47
CA GLU A 165 17.56 15.55 7.65
C GLU A 165 16.86 14.60 8.65
N LEU A 166 17.09 13.30 8.55
CA LEU A 166 16.56 12.31 9.49
C LEU A 166 17.09 12.50 10.91
N GLU A 167 18.38 12.81 11.08
CA GLU A 167 18.92 13.17 12.41
C GLU A 167 18.14 14.34 13.02
N THR A 168 17.97 15.41 12.26
CA THR A 168 17.23 16.60 12.69
C THR A 168 15.80 16.24 13.10
N ARG A 169 15.12 15.42 12.28
CA ARG A 169 13.76 14.98 12.53
C ARG A 169 13.63 14.09 13.77
N ILE A 170 14.53 13.14 13.94
CA ILE A 170 14.57 12.23 15.10
C ILE A 170 14.78 13.01 16.39
N ARG A 171 15.72 13.95 16.41
CA ARG A 171 15.94 14.83 17.56
C ARG A 171 14.74 15.73 17.86
N GLN A 172 14.03 16.18 16.82
CA GLN A 172 12.79 16.93 16.98
C GLN A 172 11.71 16.07 17.66
N ILE A 173 11.50 14.83 17.19
CA ILE A 173 10.54 13.89 17.79
C ILE A 173 10.89 13.60 19.24
N ALA A 174 12.15 13.34 19.55
CA ALA A 174 12.60 13.09 20.91
C ALA A 174 12.27 14.28 21.84
N ARG A 175 12.50 15.51 21.39
CA ARG A 175 12.17 16.73 22.15
C ARG A 175 10.67 16.94 22.32
N GLU A 176 9.88 16.75 21.25
CA GLU A 176 8.43 16.97 21.27
C GLU A 176 7.69 15.95 22.15
N THR A 177 8.18 14.73 22.18
CA THR A 177 7.53 13.61 22.87
C THR A 177 8.12 13.31 24.24
N GLY A 178 9.32 13.80 24.53
CA GLY A 178 10.10 13.42 25.71
C GLY A 178 10.57 11.96 25.68
N CYS A 179 10.51 11.27 24.53
CA CYS A 179 10.99 9.91 24.43
C CYS A 179 12.52 9.86 24.30
N GLU A 180 13.14 8.84 24.89
CA GLU A 180 14.58 8.62 24.78
C GLU A 180 14.99 8.18 23.38
N LYS A 181 14.18 7.33 22.76
CA LYS A 181 14.47 6.68 21.46
C LYS A 181 13.21 6.56 20.60
N VAL A 182 13.41 6.18 19.34
CA VAL A 182 12.37 5.82 18.39
C VAL A 182 12.65 4.43 17.82
N ASN A 183 11.58 3.72 17.40
CA ASN A 183 11.69 2.54 16.56
C ASN A 183 11.50 2.97 15.10
N VAL A 184 12.46 2.70 14.23
CA VAL A 184 12.36 3.09 12.82
C VAL A 184 11.87 1.93 11.96
N ILE A 185 10.86 2.20 11.13
CA ILE A 185 10.44 1.32 10.03
C ILE A 185 10.70 2.07 8.74
N ALA A 186 11.66 1.58 7.95
CA ALA A 186 12.13 2.25 6.75
C ALA A 186 11.90 1.39 5.51
N HIS A 187 11.47 1.99 4.42
CA HIS A 187 11.22 1.30 3.15
C HIS A 187 12.21 1.74 2.08
N SER A 188 12.64 0.77 1.25
CA SER A 188 13.47 1.04 0.08
C SER A 188 14.74 1.83 0.45
N LYS A 189 15.08 2.92 -0.29
CA LYS A 189 16.21 3.82 -0.01
C LYS A 189 16.20 4.33 1.44
N GLY A 190 15.02 4.56 2.04
CA GLY A 190 14.91 5.03 3.42
C GLY A 190 15.62 4.16 4.45
N GLY A 191 15.81 2.86 4.14
CA GLY A 191 16.63 1.98 4.96
C GLY A 191 18.13 2.33 4.92
N LEU A 192 18.65 2.69 3.74
CA LEU A 192 20.03 3.19 3.60
C LEU A 192 20.20 4.55 4.24
N ASP A 193 19.23 5.46 4.05
CA ASP A 193 19.20 6.79 4.65
C ASP A 193 19.28 6.69 6.19
N THR A 194 18.49 5.76 6.77
CA THR A 194 18.48 5.54 8.22
C THR A 194 19.78 4.89 8.71
N ARG A 195 20.35 3.93 7.97
CA ARG A 195 21.65 3.35 8.32
C ARG A 195 22.75 4.40 8.31
N ALA A 196 22.77 5.28 7.30
CA ALA A 196 23.69 6.41 7.24
C ALA A 196 23.46 7.38 8.41
N ALA A 197 22.22 7.70 8.76
CA ALA A 197 21.91 8.54 9.91
C ALA A 197 22.44 7.92 11.21
N ILE A 198 22.29 6.62 11.41
CA ILE A 198 22.80 5.92 12.59
C ILE A 198 24.33 5.97 12.69
N ALA A 199 25.03 5.69 11.59
CA ALA A 199 26.48 5.51 11.61
C ALA A 199 27.28 6.82 11.43
N LEU A 200 26.73 7.79 10.69
CA LEU A 200 27.46 9.00 10.28
C LEU A 200 27.01 10.26 11.03
N THR A 201 25.97 10.15 11.87
CA THR A 201 25.45 11.28 12.66
C THR A 201 25.21 10.85 14.11
N SER A 202 24.67 11.73 14.94
CA SER A 202 24.28 11.37 16.31
C SER A 202 22.85 10.77 16.42
N ALA A 203 22.19 10.45 15.29
CA ALA A 203 20.86 9.86 15.30
C ALA A 203 20.82 8.50 15.98
N GLY A 204 21.92 7.74 15.93
CA GLY A 204 22.04 6.42 16.56
C GLY A 204 21.74 6.41 18.06
N ASP A 205 22.06 7.50 18.78
CA ASP A 205 21.76 7.64 20.20
C ASP A 205 20.26 7.63 20.51
N TYR A 206 19.45 8.01 19.53
CA TYR A 206 17.99 8.15 19.64
C TYR A 206 17.22 7.04 18.93
N ILE A 207 17.88 5.98 18.44
CA ILE A 207 17.22 4.86 17.74
C ILE A 207 17.35 3.60 18.59
N ALA A 208 16.24 2.92 18.83
CA ALA A 208 16.19 1.64 19.54
C ALA A 208 16.20 0.45 18.59
N SER A 209 15.54 0.59 17.45
CA SER A 209 15.51 -0.45 16.40
C SER A 209 15.39 0.14 15.00
N LEU A 210 15.94 -0.59 14.02
CA LEU A 210 15.73 -0.35 12.61
C LEU A 210 15.14 -1.59 11.93
N THR A 211 13.93 -1.46 11.44
CA THR A 211 13.28 -2.44 10.56
C THR A 211 13.31 -1.93 9.13
N THR A 212 13.94 -2.65 8.24
CA THR A 212 13.99 -2.29 6.81
C THR A 212 13.05 -3.18 5.99
N ILE A 213 12.31 -2.57 5.09
CA ILE A 213 11.33 -3.23 4.22
C ILE A 213 11.77 -3.01 2.76
N ASN A 214 12.06 -4.08 2.05
CA ASN A 214 12.50 -4.05 0.65
C ASN A 214 13.63 -3.03 0.37
N THR A 215 14.55 -2.87 1.32
CA THR A 215 15.71 -1.99 1.19
C THR A 215 16.81 -2.67 0.39
N PRO A 216 17.41 -2.00 -0.61
CA PRO A 216 18.52 -2.55 -1.39
C PRO A 216 19.85 -2.41 -0.63
N HIS A 217 20.05 -3.19 0.43
CA HIS A 217 21.28 -3.14 1.26
C HIS A 217 22.57 -3.44 0.50
N ARG A 218 22.47 -4.19 -0.62
CA ARG A 218 23.59 -4.49 -1.52
C ARG A 218 23.42 -3.88 -2.88
N GLY A 219 22.55 -2.86 -2.99
CA GLY A 219 22.24 -2.17 -4.24
C GLY A 219 21.45 -3.02 -5.24
N CYS A 220 21.43 -2.56 -6.47
CA CYS A 220 20.72 -3.14 -7.59
C CYS A 220 21.66 -3.19 -8.81
N GLU A 221 22.09 -4.38 -9.26
CA GLU A 221 22.97 -4.56 -10.42
C GLU A 221 22.36 -3.96 -11.70
N PHE A 222 21.03 -4.02 -11.85
CA PHE A 222 20.38 -3.42 -13.00
C PHE A 222 20.52 -1.89 -13.03
N ALA A 223 20.68 -1.23 -11.88
CA ALA A 223 20.89 0.22 -11.80
C ALA A 223 22.27 0.60 -12.31
N ASP A 224 23.31 -0.17 -11.96
CA ASP A 224 24.65 -0.02 -12.53
C ASP A 224 24.57 -0.12 -14.06
N TYR A 225 23.93 -1.18 -14.59
CA TYR A 225 23.76 -1.36 -16.03
C TYR A 225 23.03 -0.20 -16.71
N LEU A 226 21.97 0.35 -16.09
CA LEU A 226 21.23 1.48 -16.67
C LEU A 226 22.08 2.74 -16.71
N LEU A 227 22.80 3.06 -15.65
CA LEU A 227 23.68 4.23 -15.60
C LEU A 227 24.82 4.15 -16.63
N GLU A 228 25.40 2.97 -16.84
CA GLU A 228 26.46 2.76 -17.83
C GLU A 228 25.97 2.83 -19.28
N ASN A 229 24.71 2.40 -19.55
CA ASN A 229 24.23 2.20 -20.91
C ASN A 229 23.23 3.24 -21.40
N ILE A 230 22.67 4.09 -20.50
CA ILE A 230 21.83 5.23 -20.89
C ILE A 230 22.73 6.42 -21.26
N PRO A 231 22.62 7.00 -22.48
CA PRO A 231 23.38 8.18 -22.85
C PRO A 231 23.19 9.33 -21.87
N GLU A 232 24.26 10.06 -21.54
CA GLU A 232 24.27 11.15 -20.56
C GLU A 232 23.19 12.22 -20.83
N ALA A 233 22.92 12.54 -22.09
CA ALA A 233 21.86 13.47 -22.46
C ALA A 233 20.45 12.99 -22.03
N GLN A 234 20.22 11.67 -22.09
CA GLN A 234 18.95 11.07 -21.63
C GLN A 234 18.89 11.02 -20.09
N GLN A 235 20.01 10.71 -19.44
CA GLN A 235 20.08 10.76 -17.97
C GLN A 235 19.73 12.16 -17.47
N LYS A 236 20.32 13.23 -18.04
CA LYS A 236 20.02 14.62 -17.69
C LYS A 236 18.55 15.01 -17.97
N ALA A 237 17.96 14.48 -19.03
CA ALA A 237 16.54 14.73 -19.33
C ALA A 237 15.62 14.06 -18.31
N ILE A 238 15.92 12.83 -17.88
CA ILE A 238 15.20 12.08 -16.84
C ILE A 238 15.34 12.81 -15.51
N GLU A 239 16.56 13.18 -15.13
CA GLU A 239 16.88 13.94 -13.93
C GLU A 239 16.06 15.24 -13.85
N LYS A 240 16.13 16.06 -14.88
CA LYS A 240 15.40 17.33 -14.96
C LYS A 240 13.88 17.14 -14.81
N ALA A 241 13.32 16.14 -15.48
CA ALA A 241 11.88 15.86 -15.40
C ALA A 241 11.50 15.38 -14.00
N TYR A 242 12.34 14.55 -13.39
CA TYR A 242 12.11 14.01 -12.08
C TYR A 242 12.25 15.07 -10.97
N ASN A 243 13.34 15.84 -10.99
CA ASN A 243 13.58 16.90 -10.01
C ASN A 243 12.46 17.95 -10.05
N ALA A 244 12.03 18.37 -11.26
CA ALA A 244 10.88 19.27 -11.40
C ALA A 244 9.56 18.69 -10.83
N GLY A 245 9.38 17.38 -10.90
CA GLY A 245 8.27 16.67 -10.27
C GLY A 245 8.36 16.67 -8.74
N ALA A 246 9.55 16.34 -8.22
CA ALA A 246 9.84 16.29 -6.79
C ALA A 246 9.70 17.67 -6.12
N GLU A 247 10.19 18.74 -6.76
CA GLU A 247 10.00 20.12 -6.31
C GLU A 247 8.52 20.50 -6.17
N LYS A 248 7.68 20.14 -7.15
CA LYS A 248 6.22 20.36 -7.07
C LYS A 248 5.57 19.59 -5.93
N LEU A 249 6.18 18.49 -5.55
CA LEU A 249 5.76 17.67 -4.42
C LEU A 249 6.43 18.08 -3.10
N GLY A 250 7.17 19.20 -3.07
CA GLY A 250 7.70 19.84 -1.87
C GLY A 250 9.11 19.44 -1.48
N ASP A 251 9.86 18.70 -2.30
CA ASP A 251 11.28 18.50 -2.11
C ASP A 251 12.02 19.84 -2.36
N THR A 252 12.89 20.21 -1.45
CA THR A 252 13.54 21.55 -1.49
C THR A 252 14.80 21.57 -2.35
N ASN A 253 15.46 20.44 -2.52
CA ASN A 253 16.70 20.31 -3.30
C ASN A 253 16.83 18.88 -3.84
N PRO A 254 15.97 18.45 -4.79
CA PRO A 254 16.00 17.10 -5.31
C PRO A 254 17.23 16.88 -6.19
N ASP A 255 17.90 15.76 -6.00
CA ASP A 255 18.99 15.24 -6.82
C ASP A 255 18.72 13.76 -7.12
N PHE A 256 17.86 13.54 -8.10
CA PHE A 256 17.43 12.19 -8.47
C PHE A 256 18.60 11.29 -8.91
N MET A 257 19.56 11.84 -9.66
CA MET A 257 20.69 11.04 -10.13
C MET A 257 21.62 10.62 -8.99
N ALA A 258 21.86 11.49 -8.02
CA ALA A 258 22.60 11.11 -6.81
C ALA A 258 21.87 10.02 -6.05
N ALA A 259 20.54 10.15 -5.88
CA ALA A 259 19.75 9.12 -5.22
C ALA A 259 19.80 7.76 -5.95
N VAL A 260 19.78 7.74 -7.30
CA VAL A 260 19.91 6.51 -8.09
C VAL A 260 21.32 5.94 -8.00
N HIS A 261 22.34 6.79 -8.01
CA HIS A 261 23.73 6.39 -7.87
C HIS A 261 23.98 5.66 -6.54
N ASP A 262 23.43 6.18 -5.46
CA ASP A 262 23.51 5.56 -4.13
C ASP A 262 22.85 4.17 -4.07
N LEU A 263 21.98 3.82 -5.04
CA LEU A 263 21.30 2.52 -5.11
C LEU A 263 22.01 1.50 -6.02
N THR A 264 23.14 1.85 -6.64
CA THR A 264 23.93 0.90 -7.44
C THR A 264 24.61 -0.13 -6.53
N SER A 265 24.90 -1.31 -7.09
CA SER A 265 25.62 -2.37 -6.35
C SER A 265 27.02 -1.91 -5.97
N THR A 266 27.68 -1.17 -6.86
CA THR A 266 29.02 -0.62 -6.64
C THR A 266 29.03 0.33 -5.45
N ASN A 267 28.15 1.34 -5.42
CA ASN A 267 28.11 2.31 -4.33
C ASN A 267 27.63 1.68 -3.01
N CYS A 268 26.70 0.73 -3.06
CA CYS A 268 26.27 0.01 -1.86
C CYS A 268 27.37 -0.87 -1.26
N ALA A 269 28.28 -1.39 -2.07
CA ALA A 269 29.47 -2.10 -1.55
C ALA A 269 30.39 -1.16 -0.76
N GLU A 270 30.73 0.00 -1.32
CA GLU A 270 31.52 1.04 -0.62
C GLU A 270 30.79 1.56 0.63
N PHE A 271 29.48 1.84 0.51
CA PHE A 271 28.65 2.25 1.62
C PHE A 271 28.68 1.23 2.78
N ASN A 272 28.62 -0.05 2.50
CA ASN A 272 28.65 -1.11 3.51
C ASN A 272 30.01 -1.25 4.19
N GLU A 273 31.11 -0.81 3.57
CA GLU A 273 32.41 -0.76 4.22
C GLU A 273 32.50 0.37 5.25
N GLU A 274 31.90 1.50 4.96
CA GLU A 274 31.92 2.68 5.83
C GLU A 274 30.82 2.66 6.90
N VAL A 275 29.57 2.34 6.50
CA VAL A 275 28.38 2.41 7.34
C VAL A 275 28.14 1.07 8.03
N LYS A 276 28.72 0.91 9.21
CA LYS A 276 28.57 -0.31 10.05
C LYS A 276 27.38 -0.16 11.00
N ASP A 277 26.82 -1.28 11.41
CA ASP A 277 25.74 -1.32 12.40
C ASP A 277 26.26 -0.85 13.78
N ALA A 278 25.52 0.04 14.43
CA ALA A 278 25.85 0.53 15.76
C ALA A 278 25.41 -0.46 16.85
N PRO A 279 26.23 -0.67 17.90
CA PRO A 279 25.87 -1.55 19.00
C PRO A 279 24.64 -1.03 19.78
N GLY A 280 23.83 -1.96 20.29
CA GLY A 280 22.66 -1.63 21.11
C GLY A 280 21.41 -1.20 20.33
N ILE A 281 21.44 -1.25 19.01
CA ILE A 281 20.28 -1.09 18.13
C ILE A 281 19.88 -2.46 17.60
N TYR A 282 18.59 -2.78 17.65
CA TYR A 282 18.07 -4.01 17.05
C TYR A 282 17.80 -3.80 15.55
N TYR A 283 18.39 -4.62 14.69
CA TYR A 283 18.25 -4.57 13.24
C TYR A 283 17.49 -5.78 12.73
N GLN A 284 16.44 -5.56 11.92
CA GLN A 284 15.75 -6.61 11.18
C GLN A 284 15.37 -6.14 9.77
N SER A 285 15.20 -7.10 8.86
CA SER A 285 14.87 -6.79 7.47
C SER A 285 13.81 -7.72 6.90
N PHE A 286 13.04 -7.19 5.95
CA PHE A 286 12.02 -7.92 5.21
C PHE A 286 12.22 -7.66 3.72
N GLY A 287 12.15 -8.74 2.94
CA GLY A 287 12.14 -8.67 1.48
C GLY A 287 10.89 -9.29 0.91
N SER A 288 10.57 -9.02 -0.34
CA SER A 288 9.44 -9.64 -1.02
C SER A 288 9.74 -9.91 -2.49
N LYS A 289 8.85 -10.64 -3.18
CA LYS A 289 8.96 -10.82 -4.63
C LYS A 289 7.62 -10.88 -5.34
N LEU A 290 7.63 -10.44 -6.58
CA LEU A 290 6.62 -10.77 -7.56
C LEU A 290 6.81 -12.22 -8.06
N ASN A 291 5.70 -12.89 -8.35
CA ASN A 291 5.77 -14.24 -8.94
C ASN A 291 5.83 -14.19 -10.48
N ARG A 292 5.40 -13.07 -11.10
CA ARG A 292 5.46 -12.86 -12.55
C ARG A 292 5.30 -11.36 -12.91
N PRO A 293 5.76 -10.92 -14.11
CA PRO A 293 5.69 -9.52 -14.53
C PRO A 293 4.28 -8.92 -14.49
N SER A 294 3.30 -9.67 -15.02
CA SER A 294 1.90 -9.22 -15.13
C SER A 294 1.19 -9.02 -13.78
N SER A 295 1.86 -9.29 -12.68
CA SER A 295 1.32 -9.11 -11.33
C SER A 295 1.73 -7.78 -10.70
N GLY A 296 2.81 -7.16 -11.17
CA GLY A 296 3.18 -5.81 -10.80
C GLY A 296 2.28 -4.76 -11.46
N ARG A 297 2.07 -3.64 -10.79
CA ARG A 297 1.50 -2.45 -11.40
C ARG A 297 2.57 -1.68 -12.17
N PHE A 298 2.14 -0.84 -13.14
CA PHE A 298 3.08 0.07 -13.81
C PHE A 298 3.72 1.02 -12.77
N PRO A 299 5.05 1.24 -12.83
CA PRO A 299 6.04 0.73 -13.79
C PRO A 299 6.67 -0.63 -13.41
N LEU A 300 6.39 -1.21 -12.24
CA LEU A 300 7.04 -2.42 -11.70
C LEU A 300 6.87 -3.67 -12.57
N ASN A 301 5.79 -3.73 -13.35
CA ASN A 301 5.56 -4.80 -14.32
C ASN A 301 6.54 -4.78 -15.48
N LEU A 302 7.06 -3.61 -15.85
CA LEU A 302 8.06 -3.45 -16.91
C LEU A 302 9.46 -3.72 -16.39
N SER A 303 9.82 -3.14 -15.25
CA SER A 303 11.14 -3.30 -14.62
C SER A 303 11.42 -4.73 -14.16
N TYR A 304 10.39 -5.50 -13.79
CA TYR A 304 10.54 -6.87 -13.27
C TYR A 304 11.43 -7.77 -14.15
N LEU A 305 11.25 -7.76 -15.48
CA LEU A 305 12.04 -8.62 -16.37
C LEU A 305 13.49 -8.15 -16.48
N LEU A 306 13.71 -6.85 -16.45
CA LEU A 306 15.03 -6.26 -16.45
C LEU A 306 15.77 -6.61 -15.16
N VAL A 307 15.17 -6.30 -14.01
CA VAL A 307 15.73 -6.64 -12.70
C VAL A 307 15.99 -8.14 -12.59
N LYS A 308 15.05 -8.97 -13.06
CA LYS A 308 15.21 -10.44 -13.03
C LYS A 308 16.45 -10.93 -13.80
N ARG A 309 16.84 -10.24 -14.85
CA ARG A 309 18.02 -10.62 -15.67
C ARG A 309 19.33 -10.45 -14.88
N PHE A 310 19.43 -9.43 -14.04
CA PHE A 310 20.62 -9.07 -13.29
C PHE A 310 20.56 -9.60 -11.86
N ASP A 311 19.49 -9.29 -11.15
CA ASP A 311 19.35 -9.53 -9.70
C ASP A 311 18.54 -10.79 -9.35
N GLY A 312 17.93 -11.48 -10.32
CA GLY A 312 17.17 -12.72 -10.11
C GLY A 312 15.74 -12.47 -9.59
N PRO A 313 15.22 -13.29 -8.64
CA PRO A 313 13.92 -13.06 -8.02
C PRO A 313 13.85 -11.67 -7.40
N ASN A 314 12.75 -10.91 -7.67
CA ASN A 314 12.68 -9.50 -7.29
C ASN A 314 11.23 -9.05 -7.04
N ASP A 315 11.09 -7.90 -6.44
CA ASP A 315 9.80 -7.25 -6.13
C ASP A 315 9.32 -6.27 -7.23
N GLY A 316 10.06 -6.21 -8.33
CA GLY A 316 9.88 -5.27 -9.44
C GLY A 316 10.95 -4.18 -9.50
N LEU A 317 11.70 -3.93 -8.41
CA LEU A 317 12.79 -2.94 -8.34
C LEU A 317 14.06 -3.52 -7.71
N VAL A 318 13.95 -4.30 -6.66
CA VAL A 318 15.08 -4.78 -5.85
C VAL A 318 15.11 -6.31 -5.87
N GLY A 319 16.29 -6.88 -6.05
CA GLY A 319 16.52 -8.32 -6.06
C GLY A 319 16.59 -8.93 -4.66
N GLU A 320 16.20 -10.21 -4.57
CA GLU A 320 16.15 -10.98 -3.31
C GLU A 320 17.48 -10.93 -2.53
N LYS A 321 18.61 -11.02 -3.23
CA LYS A 321 19.96 -11.02 -2.63
C LYS A 321 20.29 -9.74 -1.86
N SER A 322 19.60 -8.64 -2.18
CA SER A 322 19.89 -7.31 -1.64
C SER A 322 19.14 -7.01 -0.33
N PHE A 323 18.09 -7.75 0.02
CA PHE A 323 17.23 -7.43 1.16
C PHE A 323 17.76 -7.81 2.54
N ALA A 324 18.50 -8.92 2.65
CA ALA A 324 18.87 -9.48 3.93
C ALA A 324 19.88 -8.59 4.67
N TRP A 325 19.51 -8.15 5.89
CA TRP A 325 20.34 -7.35 6.78
C TRP A 325 19.91 -7.51 8.24
N GLY A 326 20.86 -7.34 9.17
CA GLY A 326 20.59 -7.38 10.60
C GLY A 326 20.48 -8.80 11.18
N GLU A 327 19.91 -8.89 12.39
CA GLU A 327 19.81 -10.14 13.17
C GLU A 327 18.72 -11.06 12.65
N ASP A 328 17.58 -10.48 12.23
CA ASP A 328 16.41 -11.22 11.74
C ASP A 328 16.07 -10.82 10.30
N TYR A 329 15.96 -11.80 9.42
CA TYR A 329 15.51 -11.59 8.03
C TYR A 329 14.34 -12.49 7.69
N GLN A 330 13.32 -11.93 7.06
CA GLN A 330 12.19 -12.69 6.52
C GLN A 330 11.92 -12.34 5.06
N PHE A 331 11.73 -13.36 4.24
CA PHE A 331 11.36 -13.20 2.84
C PHE A 331 9.87 -13.48 2.65
N LEU A 332 9.10 -12.44 2.32
CA LEU A 332 7.66 -12.47 2.18
C LEU A 332 7.27 -13.03 0.81
N THR A 333 6.51 -14.11 0.83
CA THR A 333 6.03 -14.76 -0.39
C THR A 333 4.57 -15.17 -0.26
N VAL A 334 3.86 -15.20 -1.38
CA VAL A 334 2.50 -15.73 -1.46
C VAL A 334 2.41 -16.82 -2.52
N LYS A 335 1.53 -17.80 -2.30
CA LYS A 335 1.24 -18.84 -3.30
C LYS A 335 0.49 -18.25 -4.49
N GLY A 336 0.69 -18.87 -5.66
CA GLY A 336 -0.03 -18.49 -6.89
C GLY A 336 0.70 -17.48 -7.75
N LYS A 337 -0.04 -16.74 -8.57
CA LYS A 337 0.55 -15.94 -9.66
C LYS A 337 0.91 -14.50 -9.26
N ARG A 338 0.36 -13.98 -8.15
CA ARG A 338 0.42 -12.55 -7.80
C ARG A 338 1.81 -12.13 -7.29
N GLY A 339 2.32 -12.73 -6.25
CA GLY A 339 3.50 -12.22 -5.54
C GLY A 339 3.20 -10.93 -4.76
N ILE A 340 4.24 -10.34 -4.20
CA ILE A 340 4.21 -9.09 -3.42
C ILE A 340 5.23 -8.14 -4.05
N SER A 341 4.78 -7.01 -4.58
CA SER A 341 5.64 -6.03 -5.24
C SER A 341 6.24 -5.03 -4.25
N HIS A 342 7.20 -4.25 -4.72
CA HIS A 342 7.83 -3.14 -3.98
C HIS A 342 6.83 -2.14 -3.40
N GLY A 343 5.74 -1.85 -4.14
CA GLY A 343 4.67 -0.97 -3.65
C GLY A 343 3.62 -1.68 -2.79
N ASP A 344 3.48 -3.00 -2.93
CA ASP A 344 2.48 -3.74 -2.14
C ASP A 344 2.86 -3.83 -0.66
N VAL A 345 4.16 -3.90 -0.34
CA VAL A 345 4.63 -3.97 1.05
C VAL A 345 4.39 -2.69 1.85
N ILE A 346 4.10 -1.59 1.18
CA ILE A 346 3.72 -0.30 1.81
C ILE A 346 2.25 0.07 1.59
N ASP A 347 1.46 -0.87 1.06
CA ASP A 347 0.03 -0.64 0.75
C ASP A 347 -0.21 0.53 -0.21
N LEU A 348 0.75 0.84 -1.09
CA LEU A 348 0.71 2.02 -1.97
C LEU A 348 -0.57 2.08 -2.81
N ASN A 349 -0.99 0.94 -3.36
CA ASN A 349 -2.20 0.83 -4.19
C ASN A 349 -3.44 0.45 -3.39
N ARG A 350 -3.32 0.22 -2.08
CA ARG A 350 -4.40 -0.22 -1.19
C ARG A 350 -5.11 -1.50 -1.66
N GLU A 351 -4.36 -2.38 -2.34
CA GLU A 351 -4.89 -3.66 -2.85
C GLU A 351 -4.82 -4.76 -1.80
N ASP A 352 -5.91 -5.51 -1.67
CA ASP A 352 -5.93 -6.72 -0.85
C ASP A 352 -5.29 -7.88 -1.63
N ILE A 353 -4.14 -8.34 -1.19
CA ILE A 353 -3.39 -9.41 -1.84
C ILE A 353 -3.85 -10.76 -1.29
N PRO A 354 -4.27 -11.70 -2.15
CA PRO A 354 -4.64 -13.03 -1.69
C PRO A 354 -3.47 -13.74 -0.98
N GLY A 355 -3.66 -14.04 0.30
CA GLY A 355 -2.64 -14.72 1.11
C GLY A 355 -1.64 -13.80 1.81
N PHE A 356 -1.78 -12.47 1.67
CA PHE A 356 -0.97 -11.50 2.38
C PHE A 356 -1.81 -10.29 2.81
N ASP A 357 -2.04 -10.15 4.11
CA ASP A 357 -2.64 -8.96 4.71
C ASP A 357 -1.53 -8.03 5.16
N VAL A 358 -1.22 -7.01 4.36
CA VAL A 358 -0.13 -6.07 4.62
C VAL A 358 -0.34 -5.31 5.94
N ARG A 359 -1.58 -4.95 6.28
CA ARG A 359 -1.87 -4.22 7.52
C ARG A 359 -1.59 -5.11 8.73
N GLU A 360 -2.07 -6.36 8.70
CA GLU A 360 -1.79 -7.32 9.76
C GLU A 360 -0.31 -7.66 9.87
N PHE A 361 0.41 -7.74 8.75
CA PHE A 361 1.86 -7.92 8.76
C PHE A 361 2.56 -6.85 9.61
N TYR A 362 2.22 -5.57 9.41
CA TYR A 362 2.82 -4.49 10.22
C TYR A 362 2.36 -4.52 11.67
N VAL A 363 1.11 -4.87 11.95
CA VAL A 363 0.64 -5.04 13.33
C VAL A 363 1.43 -6.12 14.05
N GLN A 364 1.67 -7.27 13.42
CA GLN A 364 2.46 -8.34 14.00
C GLN A 364 3.94 -7.96 14.13
N LEU A 365 4.50 -7.21 13.17
CA LEU A 365 5.86 -6.68 13.23
C LEU A 365 6.02 -5.77 14.46
N VAL A 366 5.13 -4.79 14.64
CA VAL A 366 5.19 -3.83 15.76
C VAL A 366 4.89 -4.53 17.09
N SER A 367 3.98 -5.51 17.13
CA SER A 367 3.75 -6.34 18.32
C SER A 367 5.03 -7.05 18.78
N LYS A 368 5.81 -7.61 17.84
CA LYS A 368 7.11 -8.22 18.16
C LYS A 368 8.14 -7.23 18.71
N LEU A 369 8.14 -5.98 18.22
CA LEU A 369 8.99 -4.93 18.82
C LEU A 369 8.56 -4.65 20.26
N LYS A 370 7.26 -4.56 20.53
CA LYS A 370 6.72 -4.41 21.90
C LYS A 370 7.12 -5.59 22.80
N GLU A 371 7.04 -6.83 22.31
CA GLU A 371 7.44 -8.03 23.07
C GLU A 371 8.94 -8.04 23.42
N ARG A 372 9.78 -7.40 22.59
CA ARG A 372 11.21 -7.19 22.86
C ARG A 372 11.48 -6.04 23.85
N GLY A 373 10.46 -5.28 24.27
CA GLY A 373 10.60 -4.12 25.16
C GLY A 373 11.04 -2.84 24.44
N LEU A 374 10.89 -2.79 23.12
CA LEU A 374 11.28 -1.67 22.25
C LEU A 374 10.15 -0.65 22.08
#